data_96f2430f3146b1b8fbbb2f2b15079b2e
#
_entry.id   96f2430f3146b1b8fbbb2f2b15079b2e
#
_cell.length_a   1.000
_cell.length_b   1.000
_cell.length_c   1.000
_cell.angle_alpha   90.00
_cell.angle_beta   90.00
_cell.angle_gamma   90.00
#
_symmetry.space_group_name_H-M   'P 1'
#
loop_
_entity.id
_entity.type
_entity.pdbx_description
1 polymer ?
#
loop_
_entity_poly.entity_id
_entity_poly.type
_entity_poly.pdbx_seq_one_letter_code
_entity_poly.pdbx_strand_id
1 'polypeptide(L)'
;MKKYFLVVCLLLGSLCVAAWNSPIAIPNVGNARLRIVGQNMENYMTNFDASNSSCSNQSQFDSKTNKMANVFLALQADIVAVCEAERNDDILGYLCTAMNNLSGTNVWTYITDGNYSYAENGGYQAIKSGYIYRSDKVTPVGNSTSPYPSYSYEYNARMRIQLFKENATNELFTLSINHFKAKSGNDGGESTRLQNVSNLLSALNAITADPDILIMGDLNSYMGEQPILNLEAAGYAEQLVRFDANAYTYVYQGSYGILDHCMANSTMASQITGAYAYNINHEASSSYKYSDHDAVLVGLNLGEQTVVIEDTIPTVECPTFEYDFRNGFNDWTPYDVSGDATWSTDTKYGAKISAYNKEDDQEHWLISPALDMSSVTSATLTVNHQIYYDNGVTEDYWDDQTVWVSTNYTDGTAPSSATWTQLPLSQYAYKSYVDATATIPTSALANDNVHIAFKYISPLAENANYWEIKTASIETECKPIADAIENTEVKAPKARKVIYNGQLYIEFNGQWFDARGRLIKD
;
A
#
# COMPACT_ATOMS: atom_id res chain seq x y z
N MET A 1 6.01 -79.73 -21.85
CA MET A 1 5.96 -78.76 -20.76
C MET A 1 5.70 -77.36 -21.34
N LYS A 2 4.48 -76.91 -21.34
CA LYS A 2 4.09 -75.58 -21.86
C LYS A 2 4.13 -74.60 -20.66
N LYS A 3 5.00 -73.58 -20.68
CA LYS A 3 5.08 -72.52 -19.71
C LYS A 3 4.01 -71.47 -20.05
N TYR A 4 3.04 -71.32 -19.20
CA TYR A 4 2.08 -70.21 -19.26
C TYR A 4 2.74 -68.98 -18.62
N PHE A 5 2.90 -67.89 -19.42
CA PHE A 5 3.25 -66.56 -18.91
C PHE A 5 1.95 -65.87 -18.51
N LEU A 6 1.77 -65.61 -17.24
CA LEU A 6 0.68 -64.84 -16.69
C LEU A 6 1.05 -63.35 -16.83
N VAL A 7 0.44 -62.67 -17.78
CA VAL A 7 0.55 -61.19 -17.89
C VAL A 7 -0.47 -60.59 -16.93
N VAL A 8 0.01 -60.07 -15.81
CA VAL A 8 -0.81 -59.25 -14.92
C VAL A 8 -0.85 -57.84 -15.51
N CYS A 9 -1.93 -57.50 -16.21
CA CYS A 9 -2.24 -56.10 -16.53
C CYS A 9 -2.69 -55.38 -15.27
N LEU A 10 -1.80 -54.61 -14.68
CA LEU A 10 -2.18 -53.54 -13.72
C LEU A 10 -2.96 -52.47 -14.49
N LEU A 11 -4.28 -52.52 -14.39
CA LEU A 11 -5.14 -51.41 -14.73
C LEU A 11 -4.94 -50.30 -13.68
N LEU A 12 -4.01 -49.38 -13.96
CA LEU A 12 -4.00 -48.07 -13.32
C LEU A 12 -5.25 -47.34 -13.82
N GLY A 13 -6.31 -47.48 -13.05
CA GLY A 13 -7.47 -46.63 -13.15
C GLY A 13 -7.06 -45.19 -12.77
N SER A 14 -6.61 -44.40 -13.75
CA SER A 14 -6.60 -42.97 -13.61
C SER A 14 -8.07 -42.51 -13.46
N LEU A 15 -8.51 -42.32 -12.22
CA LEU A 15 -9.66 -41.50 -11.94
C LEU A 15 -9.36 -40.11 -12.53
N CYS A 16 -9.83 -39.86 -13.75
CA CYS A 16 -9.96 -38.49 -14.24
C CYS A 16 -10.99 -37.80 -13.36
N VAL A 17 -10.53 -37.20 -12.28
CA VAL A 17 -11.28 -36.14 -11.63
C VAL A 17 -11.45 -35.08 -12.72
N ALA A 18 -12.68 -34.82 -13.16
CA ALA A 18 -12.95 -33.77 -14.12
C ALA A 18 -12.33 -32.48 -13.55
N ALA A 19 -11.31 -31.97 -14.26
CA ALA A 19 -10.65 -30.74 -13.82
C ALA A 19 -11.73 -29.65 -13.74
N TRP A 20 -11.86 -29.05 -12.58
CA TRP A 20 -12.74 -27.91 -12.41
C TRP A 20 -12.28 -26.79 -13.35
N ASN A 21 -13.18 -26.32 -14.23
CA ASN A 21 -12.89 -25.24 -15.14
C ASN A 21 -13.23 -23.92 -14.48
N SER A 22 -12.22 -23.10 -14.22
CA SER A 22 -12.44 -21.73 -13.75
C SER A 22 -13.26 -20.92 -14.75
N PRO A 23 -14.31 -20.20 -14.31
CA PRO A 23 -15.12 -19.32 -15.16
C PRO A 23 -14.38 -18.04 -15.59
N ILE A 24 -13.31 -17.68 -14.89
CA ILE A 24 -12.45 -16.53 -15.17
C ILE A 24 -10.98 -16.98 -15.23
N ALA A 25 -10.11 -16.13 -15.79
CA ALA A 25 -8.69 -16.43 -15.89
C ALA A 25 -8.05 -16.57 -14.49
N ILE A 26 -7.26 -17.62 -14.27
CA ILE A 26 -6.47 -17.79 -13.05
C ILE A 26 -5.24 -16.89 -13.17
N PRO A 27 -4.96 -16.03 -12.15
CA PRO A 27 -3.78 -15.19 -12.15
C PRO A 27 -2.48 -15.99 -12.22
N ASN A 28 -1.51 -15.45 -12.95
CA ASN A 28 -0.21 -16.07 -13.11
C ASN A 28 0.80 -15.41 -12.14
N VAL A 29 1.19 -16.12 -11.10
CA VAL A 29 2.21 -15.67 -10.13
C VAL A 29 3.63 -16.14 -10.49
N GLY A 30 3.89 -16.41 -11.76
CA GLY A 30 5.22 -16.85 -12.24
C GLY A 30 5.58 -18.28 -11.81
N ASN A 31 6.88 -18.55 -11.75
CA ASN A 31 7.43 -19.86 -11.35
C ASN A 31 7.57 -19.98 -9.83
N ALA A 32 6.50 -19.69 -9.09
CA ALA A 32 6.49 -19.77 -7.64
C ALA A 32 6.65 -21.22 -7.15
N ARG A 33 7.53 -21.44 -6.15
CA ARG A 33 7.64 -22.72 -5.43
C ARG A 33 6.55 -22.89 -4.40
N LEU A 34 6.15 -21.79 -3.75
CA LEU A 34 5.01 -21.74 -2.83
C LEU A 34 3.96 -20.76 -3.36
N ARG A 35 2.69 -21.12 -3.17
CA ARG A 35 1.54 -20.28 -3.45
C ARG A 35 0.68 -20.17 -2.21
N ILE A 36 0.46 -18.95 -1.78
CA ILE A 36 -0.37 -18.64 -0.60
C ILE A 36 -1.64 -17.94 -1.08
N VAL A 37 -2.76 -18.38 -0.55
CA VAL A 37 -4.08 -17.77 -0.79
C VAL A 37 -4.60 -17.15 0.50
N GLY A 38 -4.96 -15.87 0.47
CA GLY A 38 -5.72 -15.18 1.51
C GLY A 38 -7.21 -15.16 1.15
N GLN A 39 -8.11 -15.48 2.09
CA GLN A 39 -9.54 -15.50 1.82
C GLN A 39 -10.37 -15.15 3.05
N ASN A 40 -11.20 -14.11 2.95
CA ASN A 40 -12.35 -13.93 3.83
C ASN A 40 -13.46 -14.86 3.35
N MET A 41 -13.93 -15.76 4.23
CA MET A 41 -14.86 -16.84 3.87
C MET A 41 -16.34 -16.48 4.12
N GLU A 42 -16.65 -15.22 4.40
CA GLU A 42 -18.03 -14.76 4.65
C GLU A 42 -18.76 -15.66 5.67
N ASN A 43 -18.33 -15.59 6.92
CA ASN A 43 -18.93 -16.34 8.04
C ASN A 43 -19.21 -17.83 7.73
N TYR A 44 -18.14 -18.54 7.37
CA TYR A 44 -18.19 -19.99 7.10
C TYR A 44 -18.39 -20.77 8.39
N MET A 45 -19.62 -21.22 8.63
CA MET A 45 -20.07 -21.79 9.90
C MET A 45 -20.92 -23.04 9.71
N THR A 46 -20.80 -23.98 10.67
CA THR A 46 -21.70 -25.13 10.83
C THR A 46 -22.90 -24.81 11.75
N ASN A 47 -22.82 -23.74 12.51
CA ASN A 47 -23.94 -23.21 13.26
C ASN A 47 -24.87 -22.40 12.34
N PHE A 48 -25.84 -23.07 11.72
CA PHE A 48 -26.77 -22.47 10.75
C PHE A 48 -27.81 -21.53 11.40
N ASP A 49 -28.00 -21.61 12.71
CA ASP A 49 -28.90 -20.73 13.48
C ASP A 49 -28.20 -19.41 13.89
N ALA A 50 -26.90 -19.32 13.72
CA ALA A 50 -26.17 -18.08 14.00
C ALA A 50 -26.64 -16.97 13.06
N SER A 51 -26.95 -15.79 13.61
CA SER A 51 -27.53 -14.66 12.89
C SER A 51 -26.61 -14.10 11.77
N ASN A 52 -25.32 -14.42 11.84
CA ASN A 52 -24.30 -14.02 10.86
C ASN A 52 -23.83 -15.19 9.99
N SER A 53 -24.38 -16.40 10.10
CA SER A 53 -24.01 -17.51 9.23
C SER A 53 -24.39 -17.23 7.78
N SER A 54 -23.45 -17.43 6.86
CA SER A 54 -23.70 -17.33 5.41
C SER A 54 -24.42 -18.53 4.83
N CYS A 55 -24.60 -19.60 5.62
CA CYS A 55 -25.27 -20.83 5.23
C CYS A 55 -26.47 -21.08 6.16
N SER A 56 -27.64 -21.41 5.58
CA SER A 56 -28.86 -21.68 6.35
C SER A 56 -29.09 -23.18 6.62
N ASN A 57 -28.24 -24.05 6.03
CA ASN A 57 -28.36 -25.50 6.16
C ASN A 57 -27.10 -26.22 5.64
N GLN A 58 -27.02 -27.53 5.93
CA GLN A 58 -25.92 -28.39 5.55
C GLN A 58 -25.64 -28.40 4.03
N SER A 59 -26.67 -28.40 3.19
CA SER A 59 -26.51 -28.44 1.73
C SER A 59 -25.83 -27.18 1.18
N GLN A 60 -26.16 -26.02 1.74
CA GLN A 60 -25.50 -24.75 1.38
C GLN A 60 -24.04 -24.74 1.86
N PHE A 61 -23.80 -25.23 3.09
CA PHE A 61 -22.46 -25.36 3.64
C PHE A 61 -21.59 -26.29 2.79
N ASP A 62 -22.09 -27.46 2.42
CA ASP A 62 -21.38 -28.43 1.55
C ASP A 62 -21.09 -27.83 0.17
N SER A 63 -22.07 -27.11 -0.40
CA SER A 63 -21.89 -26.41 -1.68
C SER A 63 -20.80 -25.32 -1.58
N LYS A 64 -20.83 -24.50 -0.55
CA LYS A 64 -19.82 -23.46 -0.29
C LYS A 64 -18.43 -24.08 -0.09
N THR A 65 -18.33 -25.13 0.72
CA THR A 65 -17.11 -25.90 0.96
C THR A 65 -16.51 -26.42 -0.35
N ASN A 66 -17.35 -27.05 -1.20
CA ASN A 66 -16.89 -27.59 -2.49
C ASN A 66 -16.43 -26.49 -3.47
N LYS A 67 -17.11 -25.34 -3.50
CA LYS A 67 -16.68 -24.20 -4.34
C LYS A 67 -15.33 -23.69 -3.90
N MET A 68 -15.13 -23.40 -2.61
CA MET A 68 -13.85 -22.96 -2.05
C MET A 68 -12.73 -23.96 -2.32
N ALA A 69 -12.97 -25.25 -2.05
CA ALA A 69 -11.98 -26.30 -2.29
C ALA A 69 -11.55 -26.37 -3.75
N ASN A 70 -12.48 -26.29 -4.71
CA ASN A 70 -12.14 -26.23 -6.14
C ASN A 70 -11.32 -24.99 -6.50
N VAL A 71 -11.67 -23.83 -5.96
CA VAL A 71 -10.94 -22.58 -6.19
C VAL A 71 -9.51 -22.68 -5.65
N PHE A 72 -9.34 -23.11 -4.41
CA PHE A 72 -8.01 -23.18 -3.79
C PHE A 72 -7.10 -24.20 -4.50
N LEU A 73 -7.67 -25.31 -4.96
CA LEU A 73 -6.94 -26.27 -5.79
C LEU A 73 -6.60 -25.73 -7.17
N ALA A 74 -7.50 -24.99 -7.82
CA ALA A 74 -7.26 -24.37 -9.11
C ALA A 74 -6.19 -23.26 -9.05
N LEU A 75 -6.15 -22.50 -7.95
CA LEU A 75 -5.10 -21.52 -7.66
C LEU A 75 -3.76 -22.21 -7.30
N GLN A 76 -3.76 -23.55 -7.17
CA GLN A 76 -2.61 -24.36 -6.77
C GLN A 76 -2.03 -23.90 -5.43
N ALA A 77 -2.91 -23.56 -4.47
CA ALA A 77 -2.51 -23.11 -3.16
C ALA A 77 -1.66 -24.18 -2.45
N ASP A 78 -0.65 -23.75 -1.71
CA ASP A 78 0.11 -24.57 -0.76
C ASP A 78 -0.23 -24.21 0.69
N ILE A 79 -0.62 -22.94 0.90
CA ILE A 79 -1.20 -22.44 2.16
C ILE A 79 -2.48 -21.64 1.81
N VAL A 80 -3.55 -21.84 2.59
CA VAL A 80 -4.73 -20.98 2.57
C VAL A 80 -4.87 -20.34 3.93
N ALA A 81 -4.68 -19.02 3.99
CA ALA A 81 -4.86 -18.19 5.17
C ALA A 81 -6.27 -17.60 5.14
N VAL A 82 -7.10 -17.90 6.12
CA VAL A 82 -8.52 -17.61 6.09
C VAL A 82 -8.98 -16.68 7.20
N CYS A 83 -9.96 -15.84 6.88
CA CYS A 83 -10.76 -15.06 7.83
C CYS A 83 -12.21 -15.54 7.83
N GLU A 84 -12.94 -15.24 8.90
CA GLU A 84 -14.36 -15.52 9.06
C GLU A 84 -14.72 -17.02 9.02
N ALA A 85 -13.83 -17.87 9.51
CA ALA A 85 -14.18 -19.24 9.88
C ALA A 85 -14.87 -19.28 11.23
N GLU A 86 -15.79 -20.23 11.44
CA GLU A 86 -16.41 -20.47 12.76
C GLU A 86 -15.32 -20.70 13.82
N ARG A 87 -15.54 -20.15 15.01
CA ARG A 87 -14.59 -20.29 16.13
C ARG A 87 -14.73 -21.65 16.81
N ASN A 88 -14.45 -22.70 16.07
CA ASN A 88 -14.25 -24.05 16.59
C ASN A 88 -13.04 -24.71 15.94
N ASP A 89 -12.51 -25.77 16.54
CA ASP A 89 -11.27 -26.39 16.08
C ASP A 89 -11.44 -27.17 14.78
N ASP A 90 -12.64 -27.67 14.48
CA ASP A 90 -12.89 -28.63 13.40
C ASP A 90 -13.28 -27.95 12.07
N ILE A 91 -13.68 -26.68 12.09
CA ILE A 91 -14.27 -25.99 10.92
C ILE A 91 -13.36 -26.06 9.67
N LEU A 92 -12.05 -25.91 9.84
CA LEU A 92 -11.10 -25.97 8.74
C LEU A 92 -10.89 -27.40 8.22
N GLY A 93 -11.20 -28.41 9.05
CA GLY A 93 -11.14 -29.82 8.68
C GLY A 93 -12.12 -30.21 7.57
N TYR A 94 -13.27 -29.53 7.46
CA TYR A 94 -14.21 -29.73 6.35
C TYR A 94 -13.60 -29.36 5.01
N LEU A 95 -12.90 -28.22 4.93
CA LEU A 95 -12.17 -27.81 3.72
C LEU A 95 -10.99 -28.74 3.41
N CYS A 96 -10.18 -29.11 4.43
CA CYS A 96 -9.09 -30.08 4.25
C CYS A 96 -9.61 -31.39 3.68
N THR A 97 -10.73 -31.90 4.21
CA THR A 97 -11.37 -33.13 3.73
C THR A 97 -11.83 -32.99 2.29
N ALA A 98 -12.49 -31.89 1.93
CA ALA A 98 -12.94 -31.65 0.58
C ALA A 98 -11.75 -31.52 -0.41
N MET A 99 -10.69 -30.79 -0.04
CA MET A 99 -9.50 -30.61 -0.86
C MET A 99 -8.73 -31.94 -1.05
N ASN A 100 -8.59 -32.73 0.00
CA ASN A 100 -7.97 -34.06 -0.07
C ASN A 100 -8.77 -35.00 -1.00
N ASN A 101 -10.10 -35.04 -0.87
CA ASN A 101 -10.96 -35.85 -1.70
C ASN A 101 -10.90 -35.44 -3.18
N LEU A 102 -11.00 -34.14 -3.47
CA LEU A 102 -10.97 -33.61 -4.84
C LEU A 102 -9.60 -33.79 -5.50
N SER A 103 -8.51 -33.65 -4.75
CA SER A 103 -7.15 -33.82 -5.28
C SER A 103 -6.68 -35.26 -5.33
N GLY A 104 -7.39 -36.19 -4.68
CA GLY A 104 -6.97 -37.58 -4.52
C GLY A 104 -5.72 -37.74 -3.67
N THR A 105 -5.47 -36.81 -2.75
CA THR A 105 -4.30 -36.78 -1.87
C THR A 105 -4.72 -36.80 -0.40
N ASN A 106 -3.75 -36.85 0.51
CA ASN A 106 -3.98 -36.70 1.95
C ASN A 106 -2.94 -35.77 2.57
N VAL A 107 -2.61 -34.69 1.85
CA VAL A 107 -1.57 -33.73 2.26
C VAL A 107 -2.11 -32.46 2.91
N TRP A 108 -3.41 -32.18 2.71
CA TRP A 108 -4.06 -31.00 3.26
C TRP A 108 -4.41 -31.21 4.73
N THR A 109 -3.96 -30.29 5.54
CA THR A 109 -4.22 -30.24 6.98
C THR A 109 -4.35 -28.78 7.43
N TYR A 110 -4.62 -28.56 8.71
CA TYR A 110 -4.82 -27.22 9.26
C TYR A 110 -4.13 -27.07 10.61
N ILE A 111 -3.94 -25.82 11.03
CA ILE A 111 -3.40 -25.49 12.34
C ILE A 111 -4.56 -25.46 13.34
N THR A 112 -4.45 -26.23 14.41
CA THR A 112 -5.37 -26.17 15.55
C THR A 112 -4.86 -25.10 16.52
N ASP A 113 -5.75 -24.17 16.87
CA ASP A 113 -5.40 -23.05 17.77
C ASP A 113 -5.53 -23.40 19.25
N GLY A 114 -6.02 -24.59 19.58
CA GLY A 114 -6.26 -25.09 20.93
C GLY A 114 -7.30 -24.29 21.72
N ASN A 115 -8.27 -24.98 22.31
CA ASN A 115 -9.23 -24.52 23.34
C ASN A 115 -9.77 -23.08 23.21
N TYR A 116 -10.46 -22.78 22.13
CA TYR A 116 -11.40 -21.66 22.17
C TYR A 116 -12.70 -22.10 22.83
N SER A 117 -13.01 -21.54 23.99
CA SER A 117 -14.35 -21.69 24.54
C SER A 117 -15.35 -21.05 23.57
N TYR A 118 -16.27 -21.86 23.06
CA TYR A 118 -17.33 -21.45 22.17
C TYR A 118 -18.18 -20.35 22.83
N ALA A 119 -18.42 -19.26 22.15
CA ALA A 119 -19.44 -18.31 22.56
C ALA A 119 -20.79 -18.83 22.02
N GLU A 120 -21.58 -19.48 22.87
CA GLU A 120 -22.80 -20.22 22.51
C GLU A 120 -23.89 -19.40 21.78
N ASN A 121 -23.77 -18.09 21.68
CA ASN A 121 -24.88 -17.21 21.29
C ASN A 121 -24.73 -16.48 19.96
N GLY A 122 -23.82 -16.88 19.11
CA GLY A 122 -23.61 -16.15 17.83
C GLY A 122 -23.26 -14.69 18.08
N GLY A 123 -22.44 -14.11 17.27
CA GLY A 123 -22.00 -12.71 17.38
C GLY A 123 -20.56 -12.59 16.96
N TYR A 124 -19.98 -11.42 17.08
CA TYR A 124 -18.60 -11.11 16.64
C TYR A 124 -17.52 -12.02 17.26
N GLN A 125 -17.81 -12.72 18.34
CA GLN A 125 -16.89 -13.69 18.93
C GLN A 125 -16.97 -15.09 18.29
N ALA A 126 -17.89 -15.30 17.35
CA ALA A 126 -18.14 -16.60 16.74
C ALA A 126 -17.17 -16.95 15.60
N ILE A 127 -16.33 -16.02 15.15
CA ILE A 127 -15.43 -16.21 14.01
C ILE A 127 -13.95 -16.10 14.40
N LYS A 128 -13.11 -16.79 13.61
CA LYS A 128 -11.65 -16.77 13.74
C LYS A 128 -10.97 -16.66 12.39
N SER A 129 -9.68 -16.37 12.43
CA SER A 129 -8.73 -16.59 11.34
C SER A 129 -7.93 -17.87 11.58
N GLY A 130 -7.36 -18.45 10.52
CA GLY A 130 -6.57 -19.67 10.64
C GLY A 130 -5.89 -20.06 9.35
N TYR A 131 -5.24 -21.23 9.36
CA TYR A 131 -4.42 -21.70 8.26
C TYR A 131 -4.75 -23.15 7.88
N ILE A 132 -4.95 -23.36 6.59
CA ILE A 132 -4.95 -24.68 5.94
C ILE A 132 -3.65 -24.75 5.12
N TYR A 133 -2.97 -25.87 5.13
CA TYR A 133 -1.70 -25.99 4.43
C TYR A 133 -1.42 -27.41 3.93
N ARG A 134 -0.52 -27.52 2.97
CA ARG A 134 0.01 -28.79 2.47
C ARG A 134 1.21 -29.21 3.32
N SER A 135 1.07 -30.33 4.02
CA SER A 135 2.13 -30.89 4.88
C SER A 135 3.37 -31.38 4.11
N ASP A 136 3.22 -31.67 2.81
CA ASP A 136 4.34 -32.00 1.92
C ASP A 136 5.14 -30.78 1.43
N LYS A 137 4.58 -29.56 1.57
CA LYS A 137 5.19 -28.31 1.12
C LYS A 137 5.76 -27.47 2.24
N VAL A 138 5.05 -27.35 3.33
CA VAL A 138 5.43 -26.51 4.47
C VAL A 138 5.22 -27.21 5.80
N THR A 139 5.99 -26.80 6.80
CA THR A 139 5.88 -27.26 8.18
C THR A 139 5.67 -26.03 9.08
N PRO A 140 4.58 -25.95 9.86
CA PRO A 140 4.44 -24.94 10.91
C PRO A 140 5.54 -25.10 11.97
N VAL A 141 6.15 -24.02 12.40
CA VAL A 141 7.19 -23.98 13.43
C VAL A 141 6.63 -23.30 14.68
N GLY A 142 6.57 -24.06 15.75
CA GLY A 142 5.91 -23.60 16.98
C GLY A 142 4.38 -23.47 16.86
N ASN A 143 3.78 -22.89 17.88
CA ASN A 143 2.33 -22.66 17.90
C ASN A 143 1.97 -21.35 17.20
N SER A 144 0.79 -21.32 16.58
CA SER A 144 0.20 -20.08 16.10
C SER A 144 -0.05 -19.13 17.29
N THR A 145 0.34 -17.87 17.14
CA THR A 145 0.22 -16.83 18.16
C THR A 145 -0.76 -15.73 17.74
N SER A 146 -1.10 -14.85 18.67
CA SER A 146 -1.94 -13.70 18.40
C SER A 146 -1.27 -12.41 18.92
N PRO A 147 -1.46 -11.27 18.25
CA PRO A 147 -1.08 -9.96 18.77
C PRO A 147 -1.81 -9.57 20.07
N TYR A 148 -2.89 -10.27 20.41
CA TYR A 148 -3.68 -10.03 21.61
C TYR A 148 -3.39 -11.10 22.67
N PRO A 149 -2.98 -10.72 23.89
CA PRO A 149 -2.46 -11.66 24.88
C PRO A 149 -3.53 -12.55 25.53
N SER A 150 -4.80 -12.20 25.42
CA SER A 150 -5.89 -12.92 26.09
C SER A 150 -6.98 -13.32 25.13
N TYR A 151 -7.46 -14.54 25.28
CA TYR A 151 -8.62 -15.08 24.55
C TYR A 151 -9.94 -14.34 24.79
N SER A 152 -10.00 -13.49 25.84
CA SER A 152 -11.17 -12.63 26.09
C SER A 152 -11.30 -11.49 25.08
N TYR A 153 -10.23 -11.16 24.36
CA TYR A 153 -10.31 -10.17 23.29
C TYR A 153 -10.79 -10.82 22.00
N GLU A 154 -11.80 -10.21 21.37
CA GLU A 154 -12.36 -10.62 20.09
C GLU A 154 -11.29 -10.86 19.03
N TYR A 155 -10.30 -9.96 18.94
CA TYR A 155 -9.22 -10.00 17.93
C TYR A 155 -8.14 -11.04 18.22
N ASN A 156 -8.12 -11.68 19.39
CA ASN A 156 -7.21 -12.79 19.64
C ASN A 156 -7.45 -13.94 18.64
N ALA A 157 -8.71 -14.28 18.37
CA ALA A 157 -9.05 -15.32 17.41
C ALA A 157 -8.94 -14.84 15.94
N ARG A 158 -9.12 -13.53 15.70
CA ARG A 158 -9.21 -12.94 14.36
C ARG A 158 -7.87 -12.53 13.77
N MET A 159 -6.81 -12.46 14.58
CA MET A 159 -5.48 -12.08 14.16
C MET A 159 -4.49 -13.16 14.60
N ARG A 160 -3.94 -13.87 13.63
CA ARG A 160 -3.05 -15.01 13.88
C ARG A 160 -1.73 -14.85 13.16
N ILE A 161 -0.66 -15.24 13.83
CA ILE A 161 0.71 -15.20 13.32
C ILE A 161 1.30 -16.60 13.41
N GLN A 162 1.84 -17.09 12.30
CA GLN A 162 2.48 -18.40 12.23
C GLN A 162 3.83 -18.31 11.52
N LEU A 163 4.84 -18.89 12.13
CA LEU A 163 6.12 -19.16 11.48
C LEU A 163 6.00 -20.47 10.69
N PHE A 164 6.28 -20.42 9.40
CA PHE A 164 6.35 -21.59 8.53
C PHE A 164 7.78 -21.85 8.08
N LYS A 165 8.05 -23.11 7.76
CA LYS A 165 9.24 -23.56 7.08
C LYS A 165 8.87 -24.16 5.73
N GLU A 166 9.48 -23.70 4.64
CA GLU A 166 9.40 -24.37 3.34
C GLU A 166 10.18 -25.68 3.39
N ASN A 167 9.54 -26.81 3.08
CA ASN A 167 10.17 -28.13 3.19
C ASN A 167 11.27 -28.37 2.15
N ALA A 168 11.20 -27.69 0.99
CA ALA A 168 12.16 -27.86 -0.09
C ALA A 168 13.52 -27.19 0.19
N THR A 169 13.53 -26.03 0.84
CA THR A 169 14.72 -25.20 1.08
C THR A 169 15.14 -25.13 2.54
N ASN A 170 14.23 -25.44 3.45
CA ASN A 170 14.28 -25.19 4.90
C ASN A 170 14.25 -23.69 5.29
N GLU A 171 13.96 -22.80 4.33
CA GLU A 171 13.77 -21.39 4.61
C GLU A 171 12.54 -21.16 5.49
N LEU A 172 12.67 -20.18 6.37
CA LEU A 172 11.61 -19.76 7.27
C LEU A 172 10.91 -18.50 6.73
N PHE A 173 9.66 -18.32 7.10
CA PHE A 173 8.95 -17.06 6.89
C PHE A 173 7.77 -16.95 7.86
N THR A 174 7.42 -15.72 8.19
CA THR A 174 6.26 -15.42 9.02
C THR A 174 5.07 -15.02 8.16
N LEU A 175 3.94 -15.70 8.34
CA LEU A 175 2.65 -15.36 7.75
C LEU A 175 1.70 -14.89 8.83
N SER A 176 1.18 -13.67 8.70
CA SER A 176 0.13 -13.13 9.55
C SER A 176 -1.18 -13.05 8.78
N ILE A 177 -2.23 -13.68 9.30
CA ILE A 177 -3.60 -13.55 8.79
C ILE A 177 -4.43 -12.70 9.75
N ASN A 178 -5.10 -11.68 9.23
CA ASN A 178 -5.71 -10.64 10.02
C ASN A 178 -7.13 -10.35 9.54
N HIS A 179 -8.07 -10.23 10.48
CA HIS A 179 -9.40 -9.69 10.24
C HIS A 179 -9.62 -8.52 11.21
N PHE A 180 -9.39 -7.32 10.72
CA PHE A 180 -9.51 -6.09 11.51
C PHE A 180 -10.98 -5.73 11.75
N LYS A 181 -11.20 -4.71 12.57
CA LYS A 181 -12.53 -4.19 12.86
C LYS A 181 -13.23 -3.70 11.59
N ALA A 182 -14.42 -4.25 11.33
CA ALA A 182 -15.29 -3.79 10.26
C ALA A 182 -15.61 -2.29 10.39
N LYS A 183 -15.91 -1.63 9.27
CA LYS A 183 -16.28 -0.20 9.20
C LYS A 183 -17.65 0.05 9.84
N SER A 184 -17.74 -0.09 11.16
CA SER A 184 -18.98 0.03 11.94
C SER A 184 -18.71 0.58 13.33
N GLY A 185 -19.73 1.16 13.97
CA GLY A 185 -19.63 1.80 15.28
C GLY A 185 -19.52 3.33 15.18
N ASN A 186 -19.27 4.00 16.31
CA ASN A 186 -19.35 5.46 16.41
C ASN A 186 -18.34 6.22 15.54
N ASP A 187 -17.14 5.65 15.36
CA ASP A 187 -16.05 6.20 14.54
C ASP A 187 -15.82 5.37 13.26
N GLY A 188 -16.83 4.59 12.84
CA GLY A 188 -16.64 3.63 11.76
C GLY A 188 -15.63 2.53 12.08
N GLY A 189 -15.30 2.32 13.36
CA GLY A 189 -14.34 1.32 13.84
C GLY A 189 -12.87 1.67 13.65
N GLU A 190 -12.54 2.92 13.28
CA GLU A 190 -11.18 3.34 12.93
C GLU A 190 -10.22 3.24 14.13
N SER A 191 -10.60 3.75 15.29
CA SER A 191 -9.76 3.65 16.50
C SER A 191 -9.39 2.21 16.84
N THR A 192 -10.32 1.26 16.63
CA THR A 192 -10.06 -0.16 16.84
C THR A 192 -9.12 -0.72 15.77
N ARG A 193 -9.25 -0.33 14.49
CA ARG A 193 -8.33 -0.74 13.44
C ARG A 193 -6.92 -0.22 13.68
N LEU A 194 -6.77 1.02 14.14
CA LEU A 194 -5.48 1.59 14.55
C LEU A 194 -4.86 0.80 15.71
N GLN A 195 -5.67 0.37 16.69
CA GLN A 195 -5.20 -0.51 17.77
C GLN A 195 -4.82 -1.90 17.24
N ASN A 196 -5.58 -2.47 16.26
CA ASN A 196 -5.20 -3.73 15.60
C ASN A 196 -3.81 -3.60 14.94
N VAL A 197 -3.55 -2.51 14.20
CA VAL A 197 -2.23 -2.23 13.59
C VAL A 197 -1.13 -2.14 14.65
N SER A 198 -1.34 -1.35 15.70
CA SER A 198 -0.34 -1.16 16.77
C SER A 198 0.04 -2.49 17.44
N ASN A 199 -0.96 -3.32 17.76
CA ASN A 199 -0.71 -4.62 18.36
C ASN A 199 -0.03 -5.59 17.38
N LEU A 200 -0.45 -5.58 16.10
CA LEU A 200 0.18 -6.39 15.06
C LEU A 200 1.66 -6.04 14.91
N LEU A 201 1.99 -4.78 14.73
CA LEU A 201 3.37 -4.31 14.57
C LEU A 201 4.22 -4.64 15.79
N SER A 202 3.67 -4.48 17.00
CA SER A 202 4.37 -4.86 18.24
C SER A 202 4.70 -6.36 18.28
N ALA A 203 3.75 -7.22 17.87
CA ALA A 203 3.97 -8.66 17.83
C ALA A 203 4.97 -9.09 16.73
N LEU A 204 4.87 -8.50 15.54
CA LEU A 204 5.79 -8.78 14.43
C LEU A 204 7.22 -8.34 14.72
N ASN A 205 7.40 -7.17 15.35
CA ASN A 205 8.72 -6.68 15.76
C ASN A 205 9.40 -7.55 16.83
N ALA A 206 8.65 -8.36 17.55
CA ALA A 206 9.20 -9.31 18.51
C ALA A 206 9.69 -10.61 17.88
N ILE A 207 9.44 -10.84 16.59
CA ILE A 207 9.86 -12.04 15.86
C ILE A 207 11.31 -11.87 15.42
N THR A 208 12.18 -12.77 15.85
CA THR A 208 13.60 -12.75 15.54
C THR A 208 14.08 -13.99 14.77
N ALA A 209 13.18 -14.94 14.51
CA ALA A 209 13.54 -16.20 13.89
C ALA A 209 13.90 -16.07 12.40
N ASP A 210 13.21 -15.15 11.70
CA ASP A 210 13.44 -14.85 10.30
C ASP A 210 12.91 -13.44 9.97
N PRO A 211 13.58 -12.68 9.10
CA PRO A 211 13.13 -11.33 8.73
C PRO A 211 11.96 -11.32 7.75
N ASP A 212 11.63 -12.43 7.09
CA ASP A 212 10.62 -12.48 6.03
C ASP A 212 9.19 -12.50 6.59
N ILE A 213 8.48 -11.39 6.42
CA ILE A 213 7.15 -11.21 6.99
C ILE A 213 6.14 -10.85 5.90
N LEU A 214 5.06 -11.64 5.83
CA LEU A 214 3.90 -11.43 4.98
C LEU A 214 2.65 -11.20 5.84
N ILE A 215 1.99 -10.08 5.65
CA ILE A 215 0.72 -9.72 6.29
C ILE A 215 -0.39 -9.90 5.25
N MET A 216 -1.38 -10.73 5.56
CA MET A 216 -2.54 -10.96 4.69
C MET A 216 -3.85 -10.83 5.45
N GLY A 217 -4.94 -10.71 4.72
CA GLY A 217 -6.32 -10.79 5.23
C GLY A 217 -7.14 -9.54 5.03
N ASP A 218 -8.36 -9.58 5.55
CA ASP A 218 -9.30 -8.47 5.52
C ASP A 218 -8.92 -7.43 6.59
N LEU A 219 -8.22 -6.38 6.18
CA LEU A 219 -7.83 -5.29 7.08
C LEU A 219 -8.93 -4.24 7.24
N ASN A 220 -10.08 -4.42 6.58
CA ASN A 220 -11.23 -3.51 6.66
C ASN A 220 -10.86 -2.03 6.46
N SER A 221 -9.79 -1.77 5.72
CA SER A 221 -9.26 -0.44 5.41
C SER A 221 -8.88 -0.39 3.95
N TYR A 222 -9.28 0.65 3.25
CA TYR A 222 -8.85 0.88 1.87
C TYR A 222 -7.43 1.47 1.82
N MET A 223 -6.78 1.36 0.66
CA MET A 223 -5.54 2.07 0.39
C MET A 223 -5.69 3.57 0.71
N GLY A 224 -4.68 4.15 1.37
CA GLY A 224 -4.70 5.54 1.80
C GLY A 224 -5.46 5.82 3.11
N GLU A 225 -6.13 4.83 3.71
CA GLU A 225 -6.68 4.99 5.08
C GLU A 225 -5.58 4.80 6.13
N GLN A 226 -5.71 5.48 7.26
CA GLN A 226 -4.67 5.55 8.28
C GLN A 226 -4.13 4.19 8.77
N PRO A 227 -4.95 3.12 8.94
CA PRO A 227 -4.42 1.81 9.28
C PRO A 227 -3.42 1.26 8.25
N ILE A 228 -3.67 1.45 6.95
CA ILE A 228 -2.77 1.01 5.88
C ILE A 228 -1.53 1.90 5.84
N LEU A 229 -1.68 3.22 5.91
CA LEU A 229 -0.55 4.17 5.97
C LEU A 229 0.39 3.86 7.14
N ASN A 230 -0.12 3.45 8.30
CA ASN A 230 0.70 3.07 9.44
C ASN A 230 1.49 1.77 9.20
N LEU A 231 0.94 0.79 8.46
CA LEU A 231 1.68 -0.41 8.04
C LEU A 231 2.76 -0.06 7.01
N GLU A 232 2.45 0.81 6.06
CA GLU A 232 3.42 1.31 5.07
C GLU A 232 4.56 2.08 5.74
N ALA A 233 4.25 2.97 6.67
CA ALA A 233 5.25 3.69 7.46
C ALA A 233 6.13 2.77 8.32
N ALA A 234 5.64 1.57 8.67
CA ALA A 234 6.40 0.53 9.36
C ALA A 234 7.22 -0.35 8.40
N GLY A 235 7.22 -0.07 7.10
CA GLY A 235 8.02 -0.76 6.09
C GLY A 235 7.32 -1.95 5.42
N TYR A 236 5.99 -2.07 5.52
CA TYR A 236 5.21 -3.10 4.83
C TYR A 236 4.52 -2.52 3.60
N ALA A 237 4.95 -2.92 2.40
CA ALA A 237 4.38 -2.45 1.15
C ALA A 237 3.27 -3.37 0.64
N GLU A 238 2.19 -2.79 0.07
CA GLU A 238 1.12 -3.54 -0.58
C GLU A 238 1.61 -4.21 -1.88
N GLN A 239 1.44 -5.51 -1.98
CA GLN A 239 1.93 -6.28 -3.12
C GLN A 239 0.91 -6.39 -4.25
N LEU A 240 -0.38 -6.31 -3.99
CA LEU A 240 -1.39 -6.35 -5.05
C LEU A 240 -1.20 -5.20 -6.04
N VAL A 241 -1.10 -3.97 -5.55
CA VAL A 241 -0.89 -2.79 -6.41
C VAL A 241 0.46 -2.78 -7.11
N ARG A 242 1.46 -3.46 -6.54
CA ARG A 242 2.77 -3.62 -7.18
C ARG A 242 2.70 -4.45 -8.47
N PHE A 243 1.84 -5.47 -8.52
CA PHE A 243 1.72 -6.37 -9.66
C PHE A 243 0.51 -6.06 -10.56
N ASP A 244 -0.52 -5.40 -10.00
CA ASP A 244 -1.71 -4.95 -10.72
C ASP A 244 -2.23 -3.64 -10.12
N ALA A 245 -1.95 -2.53 -10.80
CA ALA A 245 -2.39 -1.19 -10.36
C ALA A 245 -3.91 -1.02 -10.28
N ASN A 246 -4.69 -1.93 -10.89
CA ASN A 246 -6.15 -1.93 -10.87
C ASN A 246 -6.73 -3.01 -9.94
N ALA A 247 -5.91 -3.61 -9.06
CA ALA A 247 -6.35 -4.65 -8.17
C ALA A 247 -7.51 -4.19 -7.27
N TYR A 248 -8.48 -5.08 -7.07
CA TYR A 248 -9.52 -4.93 -6.07
C TYR A 248 -9.88 -6.30 -5.49
N THR A 249 -10.35 -6.33 -4.25
CA THR A 249 -10.75 -7.56 -3.55
C THR A 249 -12.18 -7.50 -3.05
N TYR A 250 -12.77 -6.31 -3.06
CA TYR A 250 -14.12 -6.06 -2.54
C TYR A 250 -14.85 -5.00 -3.37
N VAL A 251 -16.18 -5.15 -3.48
CA VAL A 251 -17.04 -4.19 -4.17
C VAL A 251 -18.18 -3.75 -3.25
N TYR A 252 -18.19 -2.48 -2.89
CA TYR A 252 -19.24 -1.90 -2.07
C TYR A 252 -20.01 -0.82 -2.82
N GLN A 253 -21.32 -1.00 -2.98
CA GLN A 253 -22.21 -0.06 -3.69
C GLN A 253 -21.69 0.36 -5.08
N GLY A 254 -21.05 -0.57 -5.79
CA GLY A 254 -20.48 -0.33 -7.12
C GLY A 254 -19.09 0.34 -7.11
N SER A 255 -18.51 0.60 -5.95
CA SER A 255 -17.13 1.06 -5.80
C SER A 255 -16.20 -0.11 -5.52
N TYR A 256 -15.11 -0.18 -6.27
CA TYR A 256 -14.09 -1.22 -6.19
C TYR A 256 -12.96 -0.78 -5.26
N GLY A 257 -12.44 -1.69 -4.44
CA GLY A 257 -11.33 -1.38 -3.54
C GLY A 257 -10.66 -2.61 -2.98
N ILE A 258 -9.46 -2.42 -2.42
CA ILE A 258 -8.72 -3.45 -1.71
C ILE A 258 -9.12 -3.37 -0.24
N LEU A 259 -9.73 -4.43 0.30
CA LEU A 259 -9.93 -4.66 1.73
C LEU A 259 -9.14 -5.86 2.23
N ASP A 260 -8.94 -6.85 1.34
CA ASP A 260 -8.09 -8.02 1.58
C ASP A 260 -6.70 -7.71 1.02
N HIS A 261 -5.76 -7.50 1.91
CA HIS A 261 -4.41 -7.03 1.60
C HIS A 261 -3.39 -8.15 1.53
N CYS A 262 -2.29 -7.87 0.85
CA CYS A 262 -1.07 -8.68 0.82
C CYS A 262 0.12 -7.74 1.00
N MET A 263 0.52 -7.47 2.24
CA MET A 263 1.58 -6.53 2.55
C MET A 263 2.85 -7.27 3.00
N ALA A 264 3.99 -6.87 2.48
CA ALA A 264 5.27 -7.51 2.76
C ALA A 264 6.33 -6.48 3.17
N ASN A 265 7.20 -6.86 4.11
CA ASN A 265 8.41 -6.08 4.34
C ASN A 265 9.43 -6.28 3.19
N SER A 266 10.49 -5.49 3.16
CA SER A 266 11.43 -5.45 2.02
C SER A 266 12.09 -6.80 1.72
N THR A 267 12.44 -7.60 2.74
CA THR A 267 13.07 -8.92 2.55
C THR A 267 12.10 -9.90 1.92
N MET A 268 10.88 -10.01 2.45
CA MET A 268 9.82 -10.84 1.87
C MET A 268 9.40 -10.35 0.47
N ALA A 269 9.24 -9.05 0.26
CA ALA A 269 8.84 -8.48 -1.02
C ALA A 269 9.80 -8.85 -2.16
N SER A 270 11.10 -8.99 -1.86
CA SER A 270 12.12 -9.42 -2.83
C SER A 270 11.94 -10.86 -3.33
N GLN A 271 11.20 -11.68 -2.61
CA GLN A 271 10.98 -13.11 -2.86
C GLN A 271 9.58 -13.39 -3.43
N ILE A 272 8.74 -12.35 -3.60
CA ILE A 272 7.41 -12.46 -4.21
C ILE A 272 7.55 -12.45 -5.74
N THR A 273 7.02 -13.48 -6.38
CA THR A 273 7.03 -13.64 -7.85
C THR A 273 5.78 -13.09 -8.52
N GLY A 274 4.73 -12.83 -7.78
CA GLY A 274 3.46 -12.24 -8.22
C GLY A 274 2.44 -12.20 -7.09
N ALA A 275 1.57 -11.19 -7.09
CA ALA A 275 0.45 -11.05 -6.16
C ALA A 275 -0.77 -10.48 -6.90
N TYR A 276 -1.90 -11.18 -6.84
CA TYR A 276 -3.10 -10.82 -7.60
C TYR A 276 -4.38 -11.18 -6.85
N ALA A 277 -5.42 -10.39 -7.06
CA ALA A 277 -6.77 -10.76 -6.70
C ALA A 277 -7.34 -11.75 -7.73
N TYR A 278 -8.08 -12.76 -7.26
CA TYR A 278 -8.84 -13.67 -8.10
C TYR A 278 -10.33 -13.36 -7.96
N ASN A 279 -10.82 -12.48 -8.83
CA ASN A 279 -12.12 -11.80 -8.71
C ASN A 279 -13.34 -12.70 -9.01
N ILE A 280 -13.29 -13.98 -8.67
CA ILE A 280 -14.35 -14.96 -8.96
C ILE A 280 -15.66 -14.61 -8.24
N ASN A 281 -15.60 -14.03 -7.06
CA ASN A 281 -16.80 -13.70 -6.27
C ASN A 281 -17.50 -12.44 -6.80
N HIS A 282 -16.84 -11.61 -7.59
CA HIS A 282 -17.43 -10.43 -8.20
C HIS A 282 -17.70 -10.60 -9.70
N GLU A 283 -16.79 -11.23 -10.45
CA GLU A 283 -16.87 -11.32 -11.91
C GLU A 283 -17.61 -12.56 -12.43
N ALA A 284 -17.58 -13.69 -11.69
CA ALA A 284 -18.25 -14.90 -12.13
C ALA A 284 -19.76 -14.88 -11.85
N SER A 285 -20.50 -15.80 -12.49
CA SER A 285 -21.91 -15.99 -12.19
C SER A 285 -22.11 -16.50 -10.75
N SER A 286 -23.32 -16.30 -10.19
CA SER A 286 -23.66 -16.68 -8.82
C SER A 286 -23.43 -18.16 -8.48
N SER A 287 -23.44 -19.03 -9.49
CA SER A 287 -23.16 -20.47 -9.29
C SER A 287 -21.72 -20.76 -8.84
N TYR A 288 -20.78 -19.85 -9.08
CA TYR A 288 -19.38 -19.97 -8.67
C TYR A 288 -19.05 -19.21 -7.40
N LYS A 289 -19.84 -18.19 -7.07
CA LYS A 289 -19.60 -17.33 -5.89
C LYS A 289 -19.77 -18.10 -4.61
N TYR A 290 -18.88 -17.83 -3.65
CA TYR A 290 -18.88 -18.47 -2.32
C TYR A 290 -18.57 -17.49 -1.18
N SER A 291 -18.22 -16.25 -1.49
CA SER A 291 -17.92 -15.17 -0.53
C SER A 291 -18.32 -13.83 -1.14
N ASP A 292 -18.40 -12.81 -0.31
CA ASP A 292 -18.52 -11.40 -0.70
C ASP A 292 -17.14 -10.73 -0.88
N HIS A 293 -16.03 -11.44 -0.60
CA HIS A 293 -14.65 -11.06 -0.83
C HIS A 293 -13.99 -11.95 -1.86
N ASP A 294 -13.07 -11.40 -2.66
CA ASP A 294 -12.25 -12.15 -3.59
C ASP A 294 -10.98 -12.69 -2.94
N ALA A 295 -10.49 -13.81 -3.46
CA ALA A 295 -9.26 -14.41 -2.96
C ALA A 295 -8.03 -13.62 -3.41
N VAL A 296 -7.02 -13.51 -2.55
CA VAL A 296 -5.70 -12.96 -2.86
C VAL A 296 -4.71 -14.09 -3.04
N LEU A 297 -4.07 -14.20 -4.20
CA LEU A 297 -3.06 -15.20 -4.53
C LEU A 297 -1.68 -14.53 -4.56
N VAL A 298 -0.72 -15.08 -3.82
CA VAL A 298 0.69 -14.67 -3.86
C VAL A 298 1.60 -15.86 -4.12
N GLY A 299 2.61 -15.67 -4.97
CA GLY A 299 3.65 -16.64 -5.27
C GLY A 299 4.98 -16.25 -4.62
N LEU A 300 5.70 -17.23 -4.06
CA LEU A 300 6.95 -17.03 -3.36
C LEU A 300 8.06 -17.96 -3.88
N ASN A 301 9.30 -17.47 -3.89
CA ASN A 301 10.54 -18.23 -4.02
C ASN A 301 11.47 -17.87 -2.85
N LEU A 302 11.26 -18.50 -1.70
CA LEU A 302 12.03 -18.22 -0.49
C LEU A 302 13.50 -18.61 -0.64
N GLY A 303 14.41 -17.80 -0.07
CA GLY A 303 15.87 -17.99 -0.15
C GLY A 303 16.48 -17.66 -1.52
N GLU A 304 15.70 -17.53 -2.57
CA GLU A 304 16.12 -16.89 -3.79
C GLU A 304 15.87 -15.38 -3.63
N GLN A 305 16.89 -14.68 -3.17
CA GLN A 305 16.92 -13.26 -3.47
C GLN A 305 17.00 -13.19 -5.00
N THR A 306 15.84 -13.14 -5.67
CA THR A 306 15.82 -12.40 -6.92
C THR A 306 16.52 -11.11 -6.54
N VAL A 307 17.66 -10.84 -7.19
CA VAL A 307 18.12 -9.48 -7.27
C VAL A 307 16.85 -8.76 -7.75
N VAL A 308 16.09 -8.21 -6.80
CA VAL A 308 15.33 -7.05 -7.09
C VAL A 308 16.49 -6.20 -7.61
N ILE A 309 16.65 -6.13 -8.95
CA ILE A 309 16.93 -4.82 -9.47
C ILE A 309 15.90 -4.05 -8.64
N GLU A 310 16.37 -3.40 -7.56
CA GLU A 310 15.64 -2.26 -7.17
C GLU A 310 15.36 -1.60 -8.53
N ASP A 311 14.19 -1.89 -9.15
CA ASP A 311 13.43 -0.79 -9.54
C ASP A 311 13.41 -0.02 -8.21
N THR A 312 14.47 0.71 -7.97
CA THR A 312 14.33 2.04 -7.54
C THR A 312 13.28 2.53 -8.54
N ILE A 313 11.96 2.34 -8.21
CA ILE A 313 11.02 3.40 -8.54
C ILE A 313 11.87 4.56 -8.10
N PRO A 314 12.49 5.32 -9.04
CA PRO A 314 13.28 6.44 -8.61
C PRO A 314 12.28 7.10 -7.70
N THR A 315 12.48 6.95 -6.37
CA THR A 315 11.74 7.74 -5.43
C THR A 315 12.05 9.09 -6.00
N VAL A 316 11.06 9.69 -6.65
CA VAL A 316 11.17 11.11 -6.89
C VAL A 316 11.33 11.56 -5.48
N GLU A 317 12.61 11.81 -5.07
CA GLU A 317 12.80 12.56 -3.85
C GLU A 317 11.98 13.79 -4.09
N CYS A 318 10.84 13.84 -3.42
CA CYS A 318 10.00 15.01 -3.48
C CYS A 318 10.89 16.17 -3.11
N PRO A 319 10.99 17.21 -3.93
CA PRO A 319 11.82 18.32 -3.60
C PRO A 319 11.34 18.89 -2.26
N THR A 320 12.23 18.99 -1.29
CA THR A 320 11.99 19.74 -0.05
C THR A 320 12.70 21.07 -0.18
N PHE A 321 12.03 22.13 0.22
CA PHE A 321 12.61 23.47 0.17
C PHE A 321 12.69 24.01 1.58
N GLU A 322 13.92 24.33 2.05
CA GLU A 322 14.16 24.83 3.39
C GLU A 322 15.03 26.08 3.33
N TYR A 323 14.61 27.13 4.01
CA TYR A 323 15.28 28.43 4.04
C TYR A 323 15.40 28.93 5.46
N ASP A 324 16.63 29.26 5.88
CA ASP A 324 16.92 29.90 7.15
C ASP A 324 17.47 31.31 6.91
N PHE A 325 16.61 32.30 7.01
CA PHE A 325 16.95 33.70 6.74
C PHE A 325 17.88 34.34 7.76
N ARG A 326 18.20 33.66 8.86
CA ARG A 326 19.24 34.08 9.79
C ARG A 326 20.64 34.00 9.18
N ASN A 327 20.80 33.25 8.11
CA ASN A 327 22.06 33.04 7.39
C ASN A 327 22.13 33.82 6.04
N GLY A 328 21.26 34.79 5.84
CA GLY A 328 21.12 35.54 4.58
C GLY A 328 19.81 35.24 3.88
N PHE A 329 19.64 35.75 2.67
CA PHE A 329 18.38 35.54 1.92
C PHE A 329 18.25 34.17 1.25
N ASN A 330 19.29 33.34 1.25
CA ASN A 330 19.24 31.99 0.67
C ASN A 330 18.70 31.98 -0.78
N ASP A 331 19.28 32.83 -1.65
CA ASP A 331 18.88 33.03 -3.05
C ASP A 331 17.51 33.71 -3.27
N TRP A 332 16.79 34.08 -2.21
CA TRP A 332 15.62 34.95 -2.34
C TRP A 332 16.06 36.37 -2.68
N THR A 333 15.33 37.02 -3.57
CA THR A 333 15.69 38.32 -4.09
C THR A 333 14.71 39.38 -3.62
N PRO A 334 15.16 40.44 -2.93
CA PRO A 334 14.35 41.63 -2.66
C PRO A 334 14.01 42.38 -3.96
N TYR A 335 12.77 42.89 -4.03
CA TYR A 335 12.32 43.78 -5.10
C TYR A 335 11.51 44.94 -4.50
N ASP A 336 11.97 46.18 -4.74
CA ASP A 336 11.33 47.39 -4.24
C ASP A 336 10.43 47.99 -5.33
N VAL A 337 9.11 48.05 -5.06
CA VAL A 337 8.13 48.65 -5.98
C VAL A 337 7.98 50.14 -5.71
N SER A 338 7.83 50.52 -4.43
CA SER A 338 7.71 51.92 -4.01
C SER A 338 8.26 52.10 -2.60
N GLY A 339 8.70 53.33 -2.29
CA GLY A 339 9.24 53.71 -1.01
C GLY A 339 10.75 53.39 -0.88
N ASP A 340 11.29 53.63 0.30
CA ASP A 340 12.71 53.53 0.63
C ASP A 340 13.03 52.55 1.79
N ALA A 341 12.05 51.78 2.23
CA ALA A 341 12.28 50.62 3.09
C ALA A 341 12.99 49.52 2.28
N THR A 342 13.68 48.63 2.93
CA THR A 342 14.37 47.51 2.27
C THR A 342 14.37 46.27 3.15
N TRP A 343 14.25 45.11 2.53
CA TRP A 343 14.50 43.85 3.19
C TRP A 343 15.96 43.76 3.62
N SER A 344 16.18 43.25 4.81
CA SER A 344 17.52 42.98 5.37
C SER A 344 17.49 41.66 6.14
N THR A 345 18.65 41.06 6.39
CA THR A 345 18.78 39.85 7.20
C THR A 345 19.50 40.11 8.50
N ASP A 346 19.15 39.34 9.51
CA ASP A 346 19.74 39.43 10.85
C ASP A 346 19.84 38.03 11.48
N THR A 347 20.97 37.73 12.12
CA THR A 347 21.25 36.41 12.71
C THR A 347 20.28 36.01 13.84
N LYS A 348 19.58 36.96 14.43
CA LYS A 348 18.61 36.75 15.49
C LYS A 348 17.17 36.72 14.98
N TYR A 349 16.85 37.58 14.01
CA TYR A 349 15.48 37.85 13.60
C TYR A 349 15.13 37.29 12.22
N GLY A 350 16.13 36.88 11.43
CA GLY A 350 15.95 36.41 10.06
C GLY A 350 15.80 37.55 9.05
N ALA A 351 15.01 37.31 7.99
CA ALA A 351 14.64 38.36 7.04
C ALA A 351 13.66 39.34 7.73
N LYS A 352 13.89 40.64 7.57
CA LYS A 352 13.08 41.66 8.20
C LYS A 352 12.92 42.90 7.37
N ILE A 353 11.79 43.56 7.49
CA ILE A 353 11.47 44.84 6.87
C ILE A 353 10.60 45.70 7.80
N SER A 354 10.71 47.01 7.67
CA SER A 354 9.82 47.96 8.37
C SER A 354 9.85 49.30 7.65
N ALA A 355 8.69 49.95 7.62
CA ALA A 355 8.51 51.32 7.18
C ALA A 355 8.71 52.37 8.29
N TYR A 356 9.26 51.99 9.46
CA TYR A 356 9.47 52.93 10.56
C TYR A 356 10.35 54.14 10.13
N ASN A 357 9.83 55.34 10.40
CA ASN A 357 10.42 56.65 9.95
C ASN A 357 10.54 56.81 8.43
N LYS A 358 9.69 56.17 7.64
CA LYS A 358 9.55 56.37 6.21
C LYS A 358 8.46 57.44 5.94
N GLU A 359 8.60 58.18 4.84
CA GLU A 359 7.74 59.32 4.52
C GLU A 359 6.76 59.03 3.37
N ASP A 360 6.94 57.93 2.64
CA ASP A 360 6.17 57.53 1.47
C ASP A 360 5.48 56.18 1.67
N ASP A 361 4.45 55.86 0.84
CA ASP A 361 3.87 54.55 0.76
C ASP A 361 4.92 53.50 0.35
N GLN A 362 4.95 52.41 1.09
CA GLN A 362 5.92 51.33 0.90
C GLN A 362 5.27 50.12 0.27
N GLU A 363 5.91 49.54 -0.76
CA GLU A 363 5.59 48.21 -1.28
C GLU A 363 6.89 47.49 -1.65
N HIS A 364 7.16 46.37 -0.96
CA HIS A 364 8.40 45.62 -1.09
C HIS A 364 8.12 44.14 -1.12
N TRP A 365 8.81 43.43 -1.99
CA TRP A 365 8.69 41.99 -2.16
C TRP A 365 10.01 41.29 -1.79
N LEU A 366 9.94 40.09 -1.23
CA LEU A 366 11.05 39.16 -1.09
C LEU A 366 10.64 37.88 -1.80
N ILE A 367 11.27 37.56 -2.93
CA ILE A 367 10.81 36.56 -3.89
C ILE A 367 11.80 35.39 -3.92
N SER A 368 11.28 34.15 -3.85
CA SER A 368 12.08 32.92 -3.93
C SER A 368 12.73 32.77 -5.31
N PRO A 369 13.81 31.99 -5.44
CA PRO A 369 14.21 31.44 -6.73
C PRO A 369 13.07 30.59 -7.31
N ALA A 370 13.19 30.21 -8.60
CA ALA A 370 12.27 29.27 -9.22
C ALA A 370 12.36 27.90 -8.53
N LEU A 371 11.22 27.38 -8.10
CA LEU A 371 11.07 26.10 -7.45
C LEU A 371 10.50 25.10 -8.47
N ASP A 372 11.23 24.02 -8.73
CA ASP A 372 10.73 22.95 -9.57
C ASP A 372 9.75 22.07 -8.78
N MET A 373 8.46 22.24 -9.04
CA MET A 373 7.37 21.46 -8.50
C MET A 373 6.70 20.57 -9.57
N SER A 374 7.40 20.25 -10.66
CA SER A 374 6.84 19.49 -11.79
C SER A 374 6.31 18.11 -11.42
N SER A 375 6.90 17.48 -10.41
CA SER A 375 6.49 16.17 -9.87
C SER A 375 5.54 16.25 -8.67
N VAL A 376 5.28 17.46 -8.13
CA VAL A 376 4.57 17.67 -6.87
C VAL A 376 3.05 17.63 -7.07
N THR A 377 2.36 16.89 -6.20
CA THR A 377 0.89 16.76 -6.20
C THR A 377 0.21 17.50 -5.07
N SER A 378 0.89 17.67 -3.94
CA SER A 378 0.46 18.54 -2.85
C SER A 378 1.66 19.23 -2.22
N ALA A 379 1.48 20.47 -1.71
CA ALA A 379 2.52 21.21 -1.04
C ALA A 379 1.96 22.12 0.05
N THR A 380 2.66 22.14 1.18
CA THR A 380 2.34 23.01 2.32
C THR A 380 3.55 23.89 2.65
N LEU A 381 3.35 25.20 2.57
CA LEU A 381 4.32 26.19 3.05
C LEU A 381 4.16 26.37 4.55
N THR A 382 5.27 26.35 5.28
CA THR A 382 5.37 26.72 6.71
C THR A 382 6.32 27.90 6.84
N VAL A 383 5.88 28.96 7.51
CA VAL A 383 6.67 30.18 7.75
C VAL A 383 6.78 30.45 9.23
N ASN A 384 8.00 30.48 9.77
CA ASN A 384 8.25 30.90 11.15
C ASN A 384 8.46 32.41 11.19
N HIS A 385 7.45 33.14 11.65
CA HIS A 385 7.45 34.60 11.60
C HIS A 385 6.80 35.26 12.82
N GLN A 386 7.03 36.57 12.95
CA GLN A 386 6.30 37.44 13.90
C GLN A 386 6.11 38.85 13.33
N ILE A 387 5.14 39.55 13.86
CA ILE A 387 5.00 40.99 13.72
C ILE A 387 5.54 41.65 15.00
N TYR A 388 6.40 42.64 14.81
CA TYR A 388 7.00 43.39 15.93
C TYR A 388 6.74 44.88 15.74
N TYR A 389 6.48 45.64 16.80
CA TYR A 389 5.98 47.02 16.75
C TYR A 389 4.71 47.17 15.95
N ASP A 390 3.61 47.03 16.63
CA ASP A 390 2.32 47.45 16.13
C ASP A 390 1.88 48.66 16.95
N ASN A 391 1.35 49.70 16.33
CA ASN A 391 0.86 50.87 17.02
C ASN A 391 -0.56 50.67 17.59
N GLY A 392 -0.98 49.42 17.83
CA GLY A 392 -2.26 49.07 18.41
C GLY A 392 -3.37 48.75 17.40
N VAL A 393 -3.02 48.55 16.13
CA VAL A 393 -3.94 48.06 15.09
C VAL A 393 -3.63 46.60 14.84
N THR A 394 -4.54 45.74 15.26
CA THR A 394 -4.29 44.26 15.25
C THR A 394 -4.90 43.55 14.04
N GLU A 395 -5.56 44.27 13.11
CA GLU A 395 -6.35 43.66 12.04
C GLU A 395 -5.74 43.80 10.64
N ASP A 396 -4.74 44.67 10.43
CA ASP A 396 -4.19 44.97 9.09
C ASP A 396 -3.09 44.04 8.63
N TYR A 397 -2.56 43.13 9.49
CA TYR A 397 -1.48 42.20 9.13
C TYR A 397 -1.88 41.25 7.98
N TRP A 398 -3.15 40.91 7.87
CA TRP A 398 -3.66 40.04 6.83
C TRP A 398 -3.62 40.65 5.44
N ASP A 399 -3.64 41.96 5.37
CA ASP A 399 -3.65 42.73 4.13
C ASP A 399 -2.26 43.28 3.79
N ASP A 400 -1.45 43.62 4.80
CA ASP A 400 -0.16 44.31 4.64
C ASP A 400 1.06 43.37 4.57
N GLN A 401 1.05 42.28 5.35
CA GLN A 401 2.12 41.27 5.38
C GLN A 401 1.59 39.97 4.78
N THR A 402 1.69 39.80 3.49
CA THR A 402 1.02 38.76 2.73
C THR A 402 2.00 37.84 2.01
N VAL A 403 1.58 36.60 1.76
CA VAL A 403 2.34 35.60 1.03
C VAL A 403 1.65 35.28 -0.28
N TRP A 404 2.42 35.10 -1.34
CA TRP A 404 1.91 34.94 -2.70
C TRP A 404 2.66 33.81 -3.43
N VAL A 405 1.99 33.21 -4.43
CA VAL A 405 2.58 32.22 -5.35
C VAL A 405 2.34 32.65 -6.79
N SER A 406 3.35 32.44 -7.64
CA SER A 406 3.27 32.65 -9.09
C SER A 406 3.92 31.47 -9.84
N THR A 407 3.39 31.17 -11.02
CA THR A 407 3.95 30.16 -11.96
C THR A 407 4.49 30.79 -13.25
N ASN A 408 4.41 32.12 -13.37
CA ASN A 408 4.83 32.84 -14.56
C ASN A 408 5.70 34.07 -14.25
N TYR A 409 6.21 34.17 -13.03
CA TYR A 409 7.20 35.20 -12.68
C TYR A 409 8.55 34.86 -13.34
N THR A 410 9.26 35.90 -13.75
CA THR A 410 10.63 35.78 -14.26
C THR A 410 11.56 36.56 -13.35
N ASP A 411 12.62 35.92 -12.90
CA ASP A 411 13.60 36.49 -11.97
C ASP A 411 14.07 37.90 -12.38
N GLY A 412 14.06 38.82 -11.40
CA GLY A 412 14.53 40.19 -11.58
C GLY A 412 13.56 41.13 -12.33
N THR A 413 12.38 40.63 -12.77
CA THR A 413 11.37 41.52 -13.38
C THR A 413 10.45 42.10 -12.30
N ALA A 414 9.68 43.13 -12.67
CA ALA A 414 8.71 43.69 -11.75
C ALA A 414 7.60 42.66 -11.36
N PRO A 415 7.24 42.54 -10.10
CA PRO A 415 6.15 41.63 -9.69
C PRO A 415 4.85 41.83 -10.46
N SER A 416 4.57 43.07 -10.87
CA SER A 416 3.40 43.43 -11.69
C SER A 416 3.40 42.84 -13.10
N SER A 417 4.52 42.29 -13.56
CA SER A 417 4.62 41.60 -14.86
C SER A 417 4.12 40.14 -14.81
N ALA A 418 3.84 39.62 -13.61
CA ALA A 418 3.38 38.26 -13.40
C ALA A 418 1.99 38.21 -12.74
N THR A 419 1.40 37.03 -12.77
CA THR A 419 0.14 36.75 -12.05
C THR A 419 0.47 36.08 -10.72
N TRP A 420 -0.05 36.63 -9.65
CA TRP A 420 0.15 36.13 -8.29
C TRP A 420 -1.17 35.71 -7.65
N THR A 421 -1.15 34.60 -6.94
CA THR A 421 -2.26 34.12 -6.10
C THR A 421 -1.84 34.23 -4.64
N GLN A 422 -2.66 34.88 -3.82
CA GLN A 422 -2.38 35.01 -2.40
C GLN A 422 -2.49 33.67 -1.68
N LEU A 423 -1.54 33.40 -0.79
CA LEU A 423 -1.52 32.25 0.10
C LEU A 423 -1.86 32.74 1.51
N PRO A 424 -3.09 32.55 2.00
CA PRO A 424 -3.46 32.99 3.34
C PRO A 424 -2.71 32.15 4.39
N LEU A 425 -1.92 32.82 5.22
CA LEU A 425 -1.26 32.16 6.36
C LEU A 425 -2.29 31.82 7.45
N SER A 426 -2.12 30.70 8.11
CA SER A 426 -3.04 30.21 9.15
C SER A 426 -3.08 31.09 10.39
N GLN A 427 -2.02 31.89 10.67
CA GLN A 427 -1.93 32.76 11.84
C GLN A 427 -0.88 33.85 11.70
N TYR A 428 -1.06 34.93 12.47
CA TYR A 428 -0.08 35.98 12.72
C TYR A 428 0.04 36.19 14.23
N ALA A 429 1.20 36.58 14.71
CA ALA A 429 1.37 36.85 16.14
C ALA A 429 2.26 38.07 16.37
N TYR A 430 1.84 38.88 17.36
CA TYR A 430 2.58 40.06 17.81
C TYR A 430 3.57 39.69 18.89
N LYS A 431 4.84 40.07 18.68
CA LYS A 431 5.97 39.81 19.60
C LYS A 431 6.18 38.34 19.98
N SER A 432 5.71 37.41 19.13
CA SER A 432 5.88 35.98 19.34
C SER A 432 6.04 35.30 17.98
N TYR A 433 7.12 34.55 17.79
CA TYR A 433 7.28 33.74 16.60
C TYR A 433 6.29 32.58 16.60
N VAL A 434 5.61 32.40 15.50
CA VAL A 434 4.67 31.30 15.25
C VAL A 434 5.00 30.61 13.92
N ASP A 435 4.73 29.32 13.86
CA ASP A 435 4.78 28.59 12.62
C ASP A 435 3.40 28.72 11.95
N ALA A 436 3.33 29.52 10.91
CA ALA A 436 2.11 29.71 10.12
C ALA A 436 2.17 28.89 8.85
N THR A 437 1.09 28.22 8.52
CA THR A 437 1.00 27.34 7.34
C THR A 437 0.09 27.93 6.27
N ALA A 438 0.37 27.61 5.01
CA ALA A 438 -0.48 27.88 3.87
C ALA A 438 -0.40 26.73 2.86
N THR A 439 -1.54 26.31 2.34
CA THR A 439 -1.59 25.30 1.27
C THR A 439 -1.29 25.97 -0.07
N ILE A 440 -0.32 25.43 -0.82
CA ILE A 440 -0.04 25.87 -2.19
C ILE A 440 -1.13 25.28 -3.09
N PRO A 441 -1.86 26.10 -3.88
CA PRO A 441 -2.97 25.62 -4.68
C PRO A 441 -2.49 24.67 -5.79
N THR A 442 -3.30 23.67 -6.11
CA THR A 442 -2.99 22.68 -7.15
C THR A 442 -2.71 23.28 -8.53
N SER A 443 -3.27 24.47 -8.81
CA SER A 443 -2.98 25.22 -10.04
C SER A 443 -1.54 25.74 -10.14
N ALA A 444 -0.79 25.78 -9.03
CA ALA A 444 0.62 26.14 -8.99
C ALA A 444 1.54 24.91 -8.97
N LEU A 445 1.00 23.71 -8.78
CA LEU A 445 1.74 22.45 -8.77
C LEU A 445 1.90 21.90 -10.20
N ALA A 446 2.71 20.84 -10.35
CA ALA A 446 3.07 20.26 -11.64
C ALA A 446 3.69 21.31 -12.61
N ASN A 447 4.50 22.22 -12.07
CA ASN A 447 5.14 23.33 -12.78
C ASN A 447 6.60 23.46 -12.32
N ASP A 448 7.52 23.72 -13.24
CA ASP A 448 8.96 23.87 -12.98
C ASP A 448 9.38 25.30 -12.67
N ASN A 449 8.45 26.25 -12.70
CA ASN A 449 8.70 27.68 -12.48
C ASN A 449 7.75 28.25 -11.41
N VAL A 450 7.81 27.73 -10.19
CA VAL A 450 6.98 28.21 -9.07
C VAL A 450 7.78 29.18 -8.22
N HIS A 451 7.23 30.36 -7.94
CA HIS A 451 7.83 31.34 -7.03
C HIS A 451 6.91 31.62 -5.86
N ILE A 452 7.46 31.68 -4.67
CA ILE A 452 6.80 32.17 -3.45
C ILE A 452 7.32 33.56 -3.16
N ALA A 453 6.46 34.45 -2.72
CA ALA A 453 6.87 35.82 -2.37
C ALA A 453 6.25 36.26 -1.05
N PHE A 454 7.04 36.94 -0.23
CA PHE A 454 6.59 37.73 0.91
C PHE A 454 6.41 39.17 0.44
N LYS A 455 5.20 39.68 0.53
CA LYS A 455 4.87 41.05 0.16
C LYS A 455 4.58 41.87 1.42
N TYR A 456 5.31 42.96 1.58
CA TYR A 456 5.14 43.95 2.63
C TYR A 456 4.57 45.23 2.03
N ILE A 457 3.47 45.72 2.63
CA ILE A 457 2.88 47.01 2.32
C ILE A 457 2.83 47.84 3.61
N SER A 458 3.03 49.15 3.50
CA SER A 458 2.78 50.12 4.57
C SER A 458 2.38 51.44 3.94
N PRO A 459 1.08 51.78 3.91
CA PRO A 459 0.62 53.10 3.51
C PRO A 459 1.12 54.20 4.46
N LEU A 460 1.37 55.41 3.93
CA LEU A 460 1.92 56.55 4.68
C LEU A 460 1.13 56.91 5.93
N ALA A 461 -0.18 56.67 5.94
CA ALA A 461 -1.10 56.99 7.06
C ALA A 461 -1.15 55.87 8.13
N GLU A 462 -0.51 54.78 7.92
CA GLU A 462 -0.66 53.57 8.72
C GLU A 462 0.63 53.12 9.40
N ASN A 463 0.58 52.00 10.08
CA ASN A 463 1.60 51.58 11.02
C ASN A 463 2.79 50.93 10.35
N ALA A 464 3.99 51.38 10.71
CA ALA A 464 5.25 50.83 10.25
C ALA A 464 5.63 49.53 11.01
N ASN A 465 4.81 48.50 10.89
CA ASN A 465 5.10 47.21 11.53
C ASN A 465 6.43 46.65 11.06
N TYR A 466 7.13 45.95 11.95
CA TYR A 466 8.23 45.06 11.57
C TYR A 466 7.66 43.69 11.24
N TRP A 467 7.95 43.21 10.05
CA TRP A 467 7.75 41.80 9.73
C TRP A 467 9.10 41.08 9.79
N GLU A 468 9.17 40.07 10.62
CA GLU A 468 10.39 39.29 10.85
C GLU A 468 10.09 37.82 10.53
N ILE A 469 10.89 37.19 9.65
CA ILE A 469 10.73 35.83 9.14
C ILE A 469 12.02 35.06 9.37
N LYS A 470 12.03 34.08 10.27
CA LYS A 470 13.20 33.26 10.56
C LYS A 470 13.45 32.18 9.53
N THR A 471 12.40 31.40 9.24
CA THR A 471 12.50 30.27 8.32
C THR A 471 11.27 30.18 7.44
N ALA A 472 11.45 29.60 6.26
CA ALA A 472 10.38 29.13 5.42
C ALA A 472 10.73 27.71 4.95
N SER A 473 9.76 26.81 4.96
CA SER A 473 9.91 25.47 4.40
C SER A 473 8.70 25.07 3.60
N ILE A 474 8.89 24.25 2.57
CA ILE A 474 7.79 23.68 1.79
C ILE A 474 7.93 22.17 1.83
N GLU A 475 6.97 21.53 2.49
CA GLU A 475 6.81 20.08 2.46
C GLU A 475 5.97 19.71 1.24
N THR A 476 6.42 18.73 0.48
CA THR A 476 5.79 18.32 -0.77
C THR A 476 5.46 16.84 -0.78
N GLU A 477 4.38 16.49 -1.49
CA GLU A 477 4.06 15.12 -1.88
C GLU A 477 4.12 15.01 -3.40
N CYS A 478 4.64 13.90 -3.92
CA CYS A 478 4.81 13.70 -5.36
C CYS A 478 3.97 12.52 -5.87
N LYS A 479 3.67 12.52 -7.16
CA LYS A 479 3.13 11.32 -7.79
C LYS A 479 4.15 10.18 -7.70
N PRO A 480 3.73 8.97 -7.28
CA PRO A 480 4.51 7.78 -7.56
C PRO A 480 4.73 7.67 -9.09
N ILE A 481 5.94 7.28 -9.53
CA ILE A 481 6.26 7.14 -10.97
C ILE A 481 5.46 6.03 -11.67
N ALA A 482 4.41 5.48 -11.08
CA ALA A 482 3.54 4.51 -11.74
C ALA A 482 2.90 5.03 -13.05
N ASP A 483 2.81 6.35 -13.25
CA ASP A 483 2.19 6.95 -14.44
C ASP A 483 3.17 7.40 -15.55
N ALA A 484 4.48 7.22 -15.38
CA ALA A 484 5.48 7.65 -16.38
C ALA A 484 5.81 6.57 -17.43
N ILE A 485 5.13 5.41 -17.40
CA ILE A 485 5.16 4.44 -18.51
C ILE A 485 3.93 4.68 -19.38
N GLU A 486 3.75 5.87 -19.89
CA GLU A 486 2.98 6.08 -21.10
C GLU A 486 3.76 5.47 -22.28
N ASN A 487 3.31 4.28 -22.71
CA ASN A 487 3.44 3.77 -24.07
C ASN A 487 4.67 4.20 -24.90
N THR A 488 5.86 3.90 -24.46
CA THR A 488 6.81 3.43 -25.44
C THR A 488 6.50 1.96 -25.66
N GLU A 489 5.83 1.62 -26.77
CA GLU A 489 5.92 0.30 -27.35
C GLU A 489 7.41 -0.05 -27.49
N VAL A 490 7.99 -0.57 -26.43
CA VAL A 490 9.18 -1.40 -26.56
C VAL A 490 8.63 -2.63 -27.25
N LYS A 491 8.67 -2.63 -28.60
CA LYS A 491 8.49 -3.85 -29.36
C LYS A 491 9.45 -4.86 -28.75
N ALA A 492 8.91 -5.71 -27.88
CA ALA A 492 9.67 -6.84 -27.38
C ALA A 492 10.29 -7.50 -28.60
N PRO A 493 11.61 -7.71 -28.63
CA PRO A 493 12.26 -8.31 -29.78
C PRO A 493 11.60 -9.68 -29.99
N LYS A 494 10.87 -9.82 -31.11
CA LYS A 494 10.09 -11.03 -31.39
C LYS A 494 11.07 -12.14 -31.71
N ALA A 495 11.18 -13.12 -30.82
CA ALA A 495 11.81 -14.38 -31.15
C ALA A 495 11.04 -15.02 -32.31
N ARG A 496 11.73 -15.39 -33.38
CA ARG A 496 11.17 -15.98 -34.57
C ARG A 496 11.59 -17.45 -34.69
N LYS A 497 10.63 -18.36 -34.88
CA LYS A 497 10.93 -19.76 -35.22
C LYS A 497 11.37 -19.83 -36.67
N VAL A 498 12.53 -20.41 -36.93
CA VAL A 498 13.10 -20.61 -38.28
C VAL A 498 13.37 -22.10 -38.48
N ILE A 499 12.87 -22.66 -39.57
CA ILE A 499 13.24 -24.02 -40.02
C ILE A 499 14.33 -23.87 -41.07
N TYR A 500 15.53 -24.37 -40.78
CA TYR A 500 16.65 -24.39 -41.73
C TYR A 500 17.17 -25.83 -41.86
N ASN A 501 17.28 -26.33 -43.08
CA ASN A 501 17.68 -27.73 -43.34
C ASN A 501 16.87 -28.79 -42.57
N GLY A 502 15.55 -28.55 -42.36
CA GLY A 502 14.67 -29.46 -41.64
C GLY A 502 14.81 -29.43 -40.09
N GLN A 503 15.63 -28.55 -39.53
CA GLN A 503 15.75 -28.36 -38.12
C GLN A 503 15.16 -27.03 -37.65
N LEU A 504 14.59 -27.04 -36.44
CA LEU A 504 13.98 -25.86 -35.81
C LEU A 504 15.05 -25.05 -35.04
N TYR A 505 15.13 -23.77 -35.35
CA TYR A 505 15.93 -22.76 -34.68
C TYR A 505 15.05 -21.63 -34.16
N ILE A 506 15.56 -20.92 -33.16
CA ILE A 506 14.96 -19.70 -32.64
C ILE A 506 15.92 -18.56 -32.99
N GLU A 507 15.45 -17.61 -33.79
CA GLU A 507 16.16 -16.36 -34.05
C GLU A 507 15.69 -15.29 -33.07
N PHE A 508 16.63 -14.68 -32.37
CA PHE A 508 16.38 -13.63 -31.40
C PHE A 508 17.52 -12.60 -31.47
N ASN A 509 17.19 -11.36 -31.72
CA ASN A 509 18.17 -10.25 -31.92
C ASN A 509 19.27 -10.56 -32.94
N GLY A 510 18.94 -11.26 -34.04
CA GLY A 510 19.90 -11.63 -35.07
C GLY A 510 20.75 -12.86 -34.75
N GLN A 511 20.67 -13.38 -33.56
CA GLN A 511 21.36 -14.61 -33.12
C GLN A 511 20.46 -15.82 -33.29
N TRP A 512 21.06 -16.98 -33.58
CA TRP A 512 20.33 -18.24 -33.80
C TRP A 512 20.61 -19.23 -32.68
N PHE A 513 19.58 -19.78 -32.12
CA PHE A 513 19.63 -20.75 -31.03
C PHE A 513 18.99 -22.07 -31.46
N ASP A 514 19.52 -23.21 -31.01
CA ASP A 514 18.86 -24.50 -31.17
C ASP A 514 17.63 -24.63 -30.24
N ALA A 515 16.87 -25.71 -30.39
CA ALA A 515 15.67 -25.97 -29.58
C ALA A 515 15.95 -26.13 -28.06
N ARG A 516 17.21 -26.18 -27.65
CA ARG A 516 17.66 -26.26 -26.25
C ARG A 516 18.20 -24.92 -25.74
N GLY A 517 18.09 -23.84 -26.52
CA GLY A 517 18.57 -22.51 -26.15
C GLY A 517 20.08 -22.30 -26.31
N ARG A 518 20.81 -23.21 -26.98
CA ARG A 518 22.23 -23.05 -27.22
C ARG A 518 22.46 -22.20 -28.46
N LEU A 519 23.29 -21.16 -28.38
CA LEU A 519 23.69 -20.30 -29.49
C LEU A 519 24.40 -21.12 -30.59
N ILE A 520 23.93 -20.98 -31.84
CA ILE A 520 24.47 -21.71 -33.01
C ILE A 520 25.21 -20.76 -33.95
N LYS A 521 24.74 -19.52 -34.05
CA LYS A 521 25.30 -18.50 -34.92
C LYS A 521 25.02 -17.10 -34.35
N ASP A 522 26.07 -16.27 -34.35
CA ASP A 522 26.00 -14.82 -34.11
C ASP A 522 25.55 -14.06 -35.34
#